data_d9f01b5f4afcfc23ff0df5bedb5936e2
#
_entry.id   d9f01b5f4afcfc23ff0df5bedb5936e2
#
_cell.length_a   1.000
_cell.length_b   1.000
_cell.length_c   1.000
_cell.angle_alpha   90.00
_cell.angle_beta   90.00
_cell.angle_gamma   90.00
#
_symmetry.space_group_name_H-M   'P 1'
#
loop_
_entity.id
_entity.type
_entity.pdbx_description
1 polymer ?
#
loop_
_entity_poly.entity_id
_entity_poly.type
_entity_poly.pdbx_seq_one_letter_code
_entity_poly.pdbx_strand_id
1 'polypeptide(L)'
;MSVTLIDINDVEVRLYREDGKVFTSPGVVHLDSDGMLFGADARARLRSNPQGGFDKFWSQLDEVPVAAGPRGIRHHADIAYRHLQHLIGEHGPLKQVLFVVPSDYSRAKLSLLLGIAQALQLEVTGFVDNAVANLACRTLQHQTAQFLDLGLHRTCVSRLEINERVRFASSQTLERSGKNHFGDIVINWIADCFLDQARFDPLQDAASEQQLFDQQDGWVNQLRKSAHINVGLEQHGRLHEISLARDELIRALTPAFTALAAPLAASADVVLSHHFAIYPQELLSNLNAKLAGKTTALETVMACVPELLSTANEVRLCRSLPHATMTAGRNENGS
;
A
#
# COMPACT_ATOMS: atom_id res chain seq x y z
N MET A 1 -17.32 22.37 6.06
CA MET A 1 -15.97 22.10 6.60
C MET A 1 -15.34 21.06 5.69
N SER A 2 -14.14 21.32 5.16
CA SER A 2 -13.50 20.38 4.22
C SER A 2 -12.64 19.39 5.00
N VAL A 3 -12.94 18.11 4.90
CA VAL A 3 -12.17 17.01 5.49
C VAL A 3 -11.29 16.37 4.43
N THR A 4 -10.01 16.17 4.72
CA THR A 4 -9.11 15.40 3.86
C THR A 4 -8.90 14.01 4.46
N LEU A 5 -9.01 12.96 3.65
CA LEU A 5 -8.63 11.62 4.09
C LEU A 5 -7.12 11.43 3.85
N ILE A 6 -6.46 10.86 4.84
CA ILE A 6 -5.07 10.43 4.73
C ILE A 6 -5.04 8.92 4.91
N ASP A 7 -4.79 8.21 3.84
CA ASP A 7 -4.69 6.75 3.85
C ASP A 7 -3.24 6.33 4.01
N ILE A 8 -2.98 5.65 5.11
CA ILE A 8 -1.64 5.18 5.49
C ILE A 8 -1.46 3.75 5.02
N ASN A 9 -0.69 3.59 3.97
CA ASN A 9 -0.12 2.31 3.56
C ASN A 9 1.35 2.55 3.20
N ASP A 10 2.27 1.66 3.57
CA ASP A 10 3.71 1.85 3.32
C ASP A 10 4.09 1.67 1.84
N VAL A 11 3.24 1.05 1.00
CA VAL A 11 3.42 1.08 -0.46
C VAL A 11 3.25 2.49 -1.01
N GLU A 12 2.18 3.17 -0.60
CA GLU A 12 1.93 4.59 -0.89
C GLU A 12 1.01 5.23 0.16
N VAL A 13 1.39 6.40 0.66
CA VAL A 13 0.50 7.26 1.45
C VAL A 13 -0.34 8.09 0.49
N ARG A 14 -1.65 8.18 0.74
CA ARG A 14 -2.58 8.89 -0.15
C ARG A 14 -3.32 10.00 0.57
N LEU A 15 -3.35 11.19 -0.03
CA LEU A 15 -4.25 12.28 0.37
C LEU A 15 -5.45 12.28 -0.58
N TYR A 16 -6.65 12.15 -0.05
CA TYR A 16 -7.89 12.22 -0.81
C TYR A 16 -8.73 13.40 -0.34
N ARG A 17 -9.06 14.30 -1.27
CA ARG A 17 -9.85 15.51 -1.02
C ARG A 17 -11.30 15.37 -1.44
N GLU A 18 -12.17 16.20 -0.89
CA GLU A 18 -13.60 16.25 -1.23
C GLU A 18 -13.86 16.50 -2.74
N ASP A 19 -12.95 17.20 -3.44
CA ASP A 19 -13.04 17.43 -4.88
C ASP A 19 -12.63 16.19 -5.72
N GLY A 20 -12.38 15.05 -5.07
CA GLY A 20 -11.98 13.80 -5.69
C GLY A 20 -10.51 13.71 -6.08
N LYS A 21 -9.70 14.74 -5.82
CA LYS A 21 -8.26 14.69 -6.10
C LYS A 21 -7.54 13.76 -5.16
N VAL A 22 -6.65 12.95 -5.73
CA VAL A 22 -5.79 12.02 -5.00
C VAL A 22 -4.33 12.38 -5.25
N PHE A 23 -3.59 12.57 -4.18
CA PHE A 23 -2.14 12.75 -4.21
C PHE A 23 -1.50 11.55 -3.51
N THR A 24 -0.41 11.05 -4.07
CA THR A 24 0.24 9.84 -3.56
C THR A 24 1.73 10.04 -3.38
N SER A 25 2.28 9.43 -2.35
CA SER A 25 3.73 9.36 -2.14
C SER A 25 4.10 7.95 -1.68
N PRO A 26 5.01 7.24 -2.37
CA PRO A 26 5.59 6.00 -1.86
C PRO A 26 6.10 6.15 -0.43
N GLY A 27 5.89 5.14 0.41
CA GLY A 27 6.31 5.16 1.82
C GLY A 27 7.82 4.95 1.99
N VAL A 28 8.61 5.70 1.25
CA VAL A 28 10.08 5.62 1.19
C VAL A 28 10.69 6.99 1.45
N VAL A 29 11.76 7.00 2.23
CA VAL A 29 12.62 8.18 2.48
C VAL A 29 14.05 7.78 2.25
N HIS A 30 14.84 8.65 1.64
CA HIS A 30 16.28 8.46 1.47
C HIS A 30 17.05 9.65 2.05
N LEU A 31 18.05 9.34 2.85
CA LEU A 31 18.93 10.34 3.49
C LEU A 31 20.29 10.27 2.82
N ASP A 32 20.78 11.40 2.36
CA ASP A 32 22.15 11.56 1.86
C ASP A 32 22.81 12.83 2.40
N SER A 33 24.00 13.16 1.89
CA SER A 33 24.75 14.35 2.29
C SER A 33 24.02 15.66 1.99
N ASP A 34 23.19 15.66 0.96
CA ASP A 34 22.52 16.85 0.42
C ASP A 34 21.14 17.07 1.06
N GLY A 35 20.64 16.08 1.80
CA GLY A 35 19.40 16.20 2.54
C GLY A 35 18.51 14.95 2.54
N MET A 36 17.21 15.19 2.52
CA MET A 36 16.20 14.16 2.63
C MET A 36 15.35 14.15 1.35
N LEU A 37 15.32 13.01 0.67
CA LEU A 37 14.45 12.73 -0.46
C LEU A 37 13.23 11.93 0.01
N PHE A 38 12.09 12.10 -0.67
CA PHE A 38 10.83 11.47 -0.29
C PHE A 38 10.18 10.78 -1.49
N GLY A 39 9.39 9.75 -1.22
CA GLY A 39 8.53 9.13 -2.21
C GLY A 39 9.28 8.58 -3.43
N ALA A 40 8.92 9.03 -4.62
CA ALA A 40 9.51 8.57 -5.88
C ALA A 40 11.00 8.90 -5.99
N ASP A 41 11.42 10.11 -5.57
CA ASP A 41 12.83 10.54 -5.62
C ASP A 41 13.70 9.71 -4.66
N ALA A 42 13.17 9.38 -3.49
CA ALA A 42 13.81 8.46 -2.55
C ALA A 42 13.95 7.05 -3.14
N ARG A 43 12.87 6.54 -3.77
CA ARG A 43 12.86 5.21 -4.40
C ARG A 43 13.94 5.08 -5.49
N ALA A 44 14.17 6.13 -6.28
CA ALA A 44 15.20 6.19 -7.33
C ALA A 44 16.65 6.12 -6.81
N ARG A 45 16.86 6.05 -5.49
CA ARG A 45 18.18 5.94 -4.84
C ARG A 45 18.40 4.63 -4.09
N LEU A 46 17.35 3.81 -3.90
CA LEU A 46 17.39 2.67 -3.00
C LEU A 46 18.40 1.60 -3.36
N ARG A 47 18.67 1.38 -4.65
CA ARG A 47 19.63 0.36 -5.12
C ARG A 47 21.02 0.96 -5.35
N SER A 48 21.10 2.21 -5.78
CA SER A 48 22.38 2.92 -5.96
C SER A 48 23.03 3.34 -4.65
N ASN A 49 22.24 3.61 -3.59
CA ASN A 49 22.72 3.96 -2.23
C ASN A 49 21.79 3.38 -1.16
N PRO A 50 21.85 2.07 -0.88
CA PRO A 50 20.89 1.42 0.02
C PRO A 50 21.03 1.85 1.49
N GLN A 51 22.20 2.34 1.91
CA GLN A 51 22.45 2.71 3.31
C GLN A 51 21.62 3.92 3.78
N GLY A 52 21.25 4.81 2.85
CA GLY A 52 20.41 5.98 3.13
C GLY A 52 18.92 5.70 3.08
N GLY A 53 18.49 4.51 2.67
CA GLY A 53 17.09 4.16 2.42
C GLY A 53 16.32 3.75 3.66
N PHE A 54 15.12 4.30 3.84
CA PHE A 54 14.17 3.95 4.91
C PHE A 54 12.80 3.69 4.29
N ASP A 55 12.28 2.49 4.46
CA ASP A 55 10.99 2.04 3.90
C ASP A 55 10.12 1.26 4.90
N LYS A 56 10.52 1.22 6.19
CA LYS A 56 9.80 0.51 7.25
C LYS A 56 9.10 1.43 8.25
N PHE A 57 9.31 2.74 8.15
CA PHE A 57 8.88 3.70 9.18
C PHE A 57 7.34 3.80 9.33
N TRP A 58 6.56 3.51 8.28
CA TRP A 58 5.10 3.41 8.40
C TRP A 58 4.68 2.08 9.01
N SER A 59 5.24 0.96 8.55
CA SER A 59 4.88 -0.37 9.07
C SER A 59 5.38 -0.62 10.49
N GLN A 60 6.50 -0.04 10.87
CA GLN A 60 7.09 -0.16 12.22
C GLN A 60 6.76 1.00 13.15
N LEU A 61 6.21 2.10 12.65
CA LEU A 61 5.88 3.35 13.36
C LEU A 61 6.07 3.26 14.90
N ASP A 62 7.28 3.57 15.36
CA ASP A 62 7.72 3.42 16.74
C ASP A 62 8.77 4.49 17.11
N GLU A 63 9.22 4.45 18.37
CA GLU A 63 10.27 5.28 18.92
C GLU A 63 11.59 4.51 19.10
N VAL A 64 11.76 3.37 18.40
CA VAL A 64 13.02 2.63 18.40
C VAL A 64 14.07 3.46 17.64
N PRO A 65 15.27 3.66 18.22
CA PRO A 65 16.32 4.43 17.58
C PRO A 65 16.72 3.85 16.22
N VAL A 66 16.77 4.69 15.18
CA VAL A 66 17.32 4.32 13.87
C VAL A 66 18.83 4.56 13.88
N ALA A 67 19.59 3.55 13.44
CA ALA A 67 21.04 3.68 13.30
C ALA A 67 21.38 4.71 12.22
N ALA A 68 22.33 5.63 12.53
CA ALA A 68 22.91 6.60 11.59
C ALA A 68 21.92 7.61 10.97
N GLY A 69 20.88 8.03 11.70
CA GLY A 69 20.03 9.15 11.25
C GLY A 69 20.78 10.50 11.27
N PRO A 70 20.55 11.41 10.30
CA PRO A 70 21.06 12.77 10.35
C PRO A 70 20.49 13.55 11.54
N ARG A 71 21.03 14.74 11.84
CA ARG A 71 20.55 15.57 12.95
C ARG A 71 19.04 15.78 12.86
N GLY A 72 18.29 15.36 13.91
CA GLY A 72 16.84 15.49 14.02
C GLY A 72 16.03 14.26 13.61
N ILE A 73 16.67 13.17 13.18
CA ILE A 73 16.07 11.86 12.99
C ILE A 73 16.58 10.91 14.05
N ARG A 74 15.73 10.48 14.97
CA ARG A 74 16.05 9.59 16.08
C ARG A 74 15.39 8.23 15.96
N HIS A 75 14.18 8.20 15.41
CA HIS A 75 13.33 7.00 15.34
C HIS A 75 12.38 7.07 14.12
N HIS A 76 11.66 5.98 13.85
CA HIS A 76 10.75 5.88 12.70
C HIS A 76 9.65 6.95 12.70
N ALA A 77 9.18 7.37 13.87
CA ALA A 77 8.16 8.42 13.96
C ALA A 77 8.67 9.79 13.47
N ASP A 78 9.98 10.11 13.63
CA ASP A 78 10.57 11.34 13.08
C ASP A 78 10.56 11.29 11.53
N ILE A 79 10.84 10.11 10.94
CA ILE A 79 10.82 9.92 9.48
C ILE A 79 9.38 10.04 8.96
N ALA A 80 8.42 9.40 9.62
CA ALA A 80 7.00 9.50 9.28
C ALA A 80 6.49 10.95 9.36
N TYR A 81 6.89 11.69 10.38
CA TYR A 81 6.60 13.13 10.50
C TYR A 81 7.12 13.91 9.29
N ARG A 82 8.39 13.70 8.91
CA ARG A 82 9.00 14.41 7.77
C ARG A 82 8.35 14.04 6.45
N HIS A 83 8.02 12.76 6.24
CA HIS A 83 7.34 12.30 5.02
C HIS A 83 5.94 12.92 4.91
N LEU A 84 5.16 12.92 5.99
CA LEU A 84 3.83 13.54 5.98
C LEU A 84 3.90 15.07 5.84
N GLN A 85 4.89 15.72 6.48
CA GLN A 85 5.15 17.16 6.34
C GLN A 85 5.44 17.53 4.87
N HIS A 86 6.30 16.76 4.19
CA HIS A 86 6.63 16.96 2.79
C HIS A 86 5.37 16.82 1.90
N LEU A 87 4.64 15.70 2.06
CA LEU A 87 3.44 15.43 1.27
C LEU A 87 2.37 16.53 1.43
N ILE A 88 2.18 17.04 2.65
CA ILE A 88 1.26 18.16 2.91
C ILE A 88 1.79 19.46 2.29
N GLY A 89 3.09 19.72 2.43
CA GLY A 89 3.74 20.93 1.90
C GLY A 89 3.59 21.08 0.40
N GLU A 90 3.69 19.97 -0.35
CA GLU A 90 3.52 19.96 -1.81
C GLU A 90 2.07 20.20 -2.25
N HIS A 91 1.10 19.81 -1.44
CA HIS A 91 -0.31 19.80 -1.86
C HIS A 91 -1.19 20.83 -1.13
N GLY A 92 -0.58 21.68 -0.34
CA GLY A 92 -1.22 22.80 0.35
C GLY A 92 -1.82 22.45 1.72
N PRO A 93 -2.22 23.46 2.49
CA PRO A 93 -2.60 23.32 3.88
C PRO A 93 -3.85 22.44 4.04
N LEU A 94 -3.78 21.53 5.00
CA LEU A 94 -4.90 20.72 5.47
C LEU A 94 -5.35 21.27 6.83
N LYS A 95 -6.66 21.25 7.10
CA LYS A 95 -7.21 21.61 8.41
C LYS A 95 -7.69 20.38 9.15
N GLN A 96 -8.79 19.80 8.70
CA GLN A 96 -9.39 18.61 9.28
C GLN A 96 -8.98 17.36 8.50
N VAL A 97 -8.51 16.35 9.20
CA VAL A 97 -8.07 15.09 8.62
C VAL A 97 -8.73 13.89 9.28
N LEU A 98 -9.08 12.91 8.48
CA LEU A 98 -9.51 11.59 8.92
C LEU A 98 -8.51 10.57 8.35
N PHE A 99 -7.90 9.78 9.22
CA PHE A 99 -6.95 8.77 8.79
C PHE A 99 -7.63 7.45 8.47
N VAL A 100 -7.28 6.85 7.33
CA VAL A 100 -7.53 5.44 7.03
C VAL A 100 -6.23 4.70 7.34
N VAL A 101 -6.30 3.69 8.20
CA VAL A 101 -5.10 3.05 8.77
C VAL A 101 -5.12 1.53 8.57
N PRO A 102 -3.94 0.89 8.45
CA PRO A 102 -3.86 -0.56 8.40
C PRO A 102 -4.50 -1.23 9.62
N SER A 103 -5.15 -2.36 9.42
CA SER A 103 -5.87 -3.09 10.47
C SER A 103 -4.97 -3.61 11.61
N ASP A 104 -3.67 -3.76 11.35
CA ASP A 104 -2.66 -4.19 12.32
C ASP A 104 -2.05 -3.03 13.13
N TYR A 105 -2.52 -1.78 12.94
CA TYR A 105 -2.07 -0.67 13.75
C TYR A 105 -2.52 -0.84 15.21
N SER A 106 -1.53 -0.92 16.09
CA SER A 106 -1.75 -0.98 17.54
C SER A 106 -2.18 0.39 18.09
N ARG A 107 -2.69 0.40 19.33
CA ARG A 107 -3.00 1.65 20.04
C ARG A 107 -1.76 2.56 20.15
N ALA A 108 -0.58 1.99 20.34
CA ALA A 108 0.67 2.76 20.41
C ALA A 108 0.97 3.47 19.08
N LYS A 109 0.85 2.78 17.93
CA LYS A 109 1.04 3.38 16.60
C LYS A 109 0.00 4.49 16.33
N LEU A 110 -1.26 4.29 16.71
CA LEU A 110 -2.30 5.32 16.57
C LEU A 110 -2.01 6.54 17.43
N SER A 111 -1.48 6.36 18.64
CA SER A 111 -1.07 7.47 19.51
C SER A 111 0.09 8.25 18.91
N LEU A 112 1.10 7.56 18.33
CA LEU A 112 2.21 8.22 17.63
C LEU A 112 1.73 8.98 16.39
N LEU A 113 0.82 8.38 15.59
CA LEU A 113 0.25 9.04 14.42
C LEU A 113 -0.54 10.30 14.81
N LEU A 114 -1.29 10.23 15.92
CA LEU A 114 -1.99 11.40 16.46
C LEU A 114 -1.01 12.49 16.90
N GLY A 115 0.09 12.12 17.58
CA GLY A 115 1.15 13.06 17.98
C GLY A 115 1.84 13.71 16.77
N ILE A 116 2.12 12.94 15.71
CA ILE A 116 2.65 13.46 14.44
C ILE A 116 1.68 14.47 13.83
N ALA A 117 0.40 14.14 13.75
CA ALA A 117 -0.62 15.02 13.21
C ALA A 117 -0.74 16.33 14.01
N GLN A 118 -0.72 16.25 15.35
CA GLN A 118 -0.73 17.43 16.23
C GLN A 118 0.50 18.31 16.02
N ALA A 119 1.69 17.72 15.88
CA ALA A 119 2.92 18.46 15.57
C ALA A 119 2.87 19.15 14.21
N LEU A 120 2.10 18.63 13.25
CA LEU A 120 1.80 19.23 11.95
C LEU A 120 0.61 20.19 11.98
N GLN A 121 0.04 20.47 13.16
CA GLN A 121 -1.13 21.35 13.35
C GLN A 121 -2.39 20.87 12.60
N LEU A 122 -2.54 19.55 12.42
CA LEU A 122 -3.72 18.94 11.81
C LEU A 122 -4.76 18.63 12.90
N GLU A 123 -6.01 18.99 12.61
CA GLU A 123 -7.15 18.60 13.44
C GLU A 123 -7.60 17.18 13.05
N VAL A 124 -7.26 16.18 13.86
CA VAL A 124 -7.63 14.79 13.61
C VAL A 124 -9.06 14.55 14.07
N THR A 125 -9.94 14.19 13.14
CA THR A 125 -11.35 13.90 13.41
C THR A 125 -11.59 12.44 13.77
N GLY A 126 -10.68 11.51 13.40
CA GLY A 126 -10.77 10.10 13.72
C GLY A 126 -9.84 9.22 12.90
N PHE A 127 -9.95 7.92 13.15
CA PHE A 127 -9.29 6.86 12.41
C PHE A 127 -10.33 5.87 11.89
N VAL A 128 -10.14 5.33 10.68
CA VAL A 128 -10.96 4.27 10.09
C VAL A 128 -10.07 3.12 9.70
N ASP A 129 -10.49 1.90 10.02
CA ASP A 129 -9.81 0.68 9.63
C ASP A 129 -9.90 0.48 8.11
N ASN A 130 -8.76 0.27 7.43
CA ASN A 130 -8.67 0.14 5.98
C ASN A 130 -9.48 -1.04 5.44
N ALA A 131 -9.46 -2.20 6.11
CA ALA A 131 -10.23 -3.37 5.66
C ALA A 131 -11.73 -3.13 5.73
N VAL A 132 -12.20 -2.46 6.81
CA VAL A 132 -13.60 -2.07 6.96
C VAL A 132 -14.01 -1.10 5.84
N ALA A 133 -13.17 -0.09 5.55
CA ALA A 133 -13.42 0.88 4.48
C ALA A 133 -13.54 0.21 3.10
N ASN A 134 -12.66 -0.76 2.79
CA ASN A 134 -12.65 -1.47 1.51
C ASN A 134 -13.84 -2.42 1.32
N LEU A 135 -14.40 -2.98 2.39
CA LEU A 135 -15.47 -3.96 2.30
C LEU A 135 -16.87 -3.35 2.46
N ALA A 136 -17.00 -2.20 3.13
CA ALA A 136 -18.29 -1.58 3.40
C ALA A 136 -19.11 -1.23 2.15
N CYS A 137 -18.44 -0.94 1.03
CA CYS A 137 -19.08 -0.57 -0.25
C CYS A 137 -19.32 -1.75 -1.22
N ARG A 138 -19.05 -3.00 -0.79
CA ARG A 138 -19.02 -4.14 -1.71
C ARG A 138 -20.20 -5.08 -1.54
N THR A 139 -20.68 -5.60 -2.65
CA THR A 139 -21.57 -6.77 -2.63
C THR A 139 -20.77 -8.01 -2.33
N LEU A 140 -21.02 -8.60 -1.15
CA LEU A 140 -20.39 -9.80 -0.63
C LEU A 140 -21.41 -10.93 -0.60
N GLN A 141 -20.94 -12.18 -0.78
CA GLN A 141 -21.82 -13.37 -0.87
C GLN A 141 -21.94 -14.10 0.48
N HIS A 142 -20.94 -13.93 1.35
CA HIS A 142 -20.85 -14.61 2.63
C HIS A 142 -20.99 -13.61 3.80
N GLN A 143 -21.35 -14.14 4.98
CA GLN A 143 -21.40 -13.34 6.21
C GLN A 143 -20.01 -13.09 6.81
N THR A 144 -18.96 -13.59 6.19
CA THR A 144 -17.56 -13.37 6.55
C THR A 144 -16.76 -13.01 5.32
N ALA A 145 -15.80 -12.10 5.48
CA ALA A 145 -14.88 -11.73 4.43
C ALA A 145 -13.44 -11.62 4.96
N GLN A 146 -12.49 -11.73 4.05
CA GLN A 146 -11.07 -11.52 4.32
C GLN A 146 -10.55 -10.44 3.38
N PHE A 147 -9.84 -9.47 3.93
CA PHE A 147 -9.18 -8.43 3.16
C PHE A 147 -7.66 -8.59 3.28
N LEU A 148 -6.99 -8.71 2.12
CA LEU A 148 -5.54 -8.75 2.04
C LEU A 148 -5.04 -7.37 1.65
N ASP A 149 -4.34 -6.73 2.58
CA ASP A 149 -3.70 -5.44 2.35
C ASP A 149 -2.20 -5.64 2.10
N LEU A 150 -1.78 -5.35 0.88
CA LEU A 150 -0.38 -5.45 0.47
C LEU A 150 0.40 -4.26 0.99
N GLY A 151 1.34 -4.51 1.89
CA GLY A 151 2.36 -3.54 2.30
C GLY A 151 3.69 -3.77 1.59
N LEU A 152 4.70 -2.93 1.89
CA LEU A 152 6.05 -3.08 1.30
C LEU A 152 6.73 -4.37 1.74
N HIS A 153 6.67 -4.71 3.03
CA HIS A 153 7.41 -5.85 3.59
C HIS A 153 6.54 -7.05 3.93
N ARG A 154 5.24 -6.84 4.09
CA ARG A 154 4.28 -7.84 4.59
C ARG A 154 2.89 -7.62 4.01
N THR A 155 2.05 -8.66 4.07
CA THR A 155 0.63 -8.56 3.76
C THR A 155 -0.17 -8.73 5.05
N CYS A 156 -1.08 -7.79 5.34
CA CYS A 156 -2.02 -7.90 6.44
C CYS A 156 -3.29 -8.59 5.96
N VAL A 157 -3.67 -9.71 6.59
CA VAL A 157 -4.93 -10.42 6.33
C VAL A 157 -5.90 -10.10 7.45
N SER A 158 -6.92 -9.33 7.13
CA SER A 158 -7.99 -8.95 8.07
C SER A 158 -9.21 -9.83 7.85
N ARG A 159 -9.83 -10.30 8.96
CA ARG A 159 -11.11 -11.02 8.95
C ARG A 159 -12.22 -10.09 9.41
N LEU A 160 -13.34 -10.11 8.70
CA LEU A 160 -14.47 -9.23 8.95
C LEU A 160 -15.77 -10.03 8.98
N GLU A 161 -16.70 -9.57 9.81
CA GLU A 161 -18.08 -10.02 9.87
C GLU A 161 -18.97 -9.09 9.06
N ILE A 162 -19.84 -9.67 8.25
CA ILE A 162 -20.70 -8.94 7.29
C ILE A 162 -22.16 -9.19 7.65
N ASN A 163 -22.80 -8.13 8.13
CA ASN A 163 -24.24 -8.08 8.40
C ASN A 163 -24.79 -6.75 7.86
N GLU A 164 -25.66 -6.06 8.61
CA GLU A 164 -26.06 -4.67 8.30
C GLU A 164 -24.86 -3.71 8.34
N ARG A 165 -23.81 -4.09 9.03
CA ARG A 165 -22.52 -3.39 9.12
C ARG A 165 -21.38 -4.37 8.82
N VAL A 166 -20.32 -3.84 8.24
CA VAL A 166 -19.04 -4.52 8.16
C VAL A 166 -18.27 -4.25 9.45
N ARG A 167 -17.85 -5.32 10.14
CA ARG A 167 -17.13 -5.22 11.41
C ARG A 167 -15.79 -5.95 11.35
N PHE A 168 -14.75 -5.30 11.80
CA PHE A 168 -13.46 -5.94 12.00
C PHE A 168 -13.54 -6.99 13.13
N ALA A 169 -13.04 -8.20 12.85
CA ALA A 169 -12.96 -9.28 13.84
C ALA A 169 -11.51 -9.51 14.31
N SER A 170 -10.59 -9.70 13.39
CA SER A 170 -9.18 -9.94 13.70
C SER A 170 -8.29 -9.64 12.51
N SER A 171 -6.98 -9.51 12.75
CA SER A 171 -5.97 -9.46 11.68
C SER A 171 -4.77 -10.34 12.02
N GLN A 172 -4.09 -10.80 10.99
CA GLN A 172 -2.79 -11.45 11.08
C GLN A 172 -1.86 -10.89 10.01
N THR A 173 -0.60 -10.84 10.31
CA THR A 173 0.43 -10.36 9.40
C THR A 173 1.19 -11.55 8.83
N LEU A 174 1.33 -11.59 7.51
CA LEU A 174 2.15 -12.54 6.80
C LEU A 174 3.50 -11.87 6.50
N GLU A 175 4.53 -12.35 7.11
CA GLU A 175 5.90 -11.87 6.85
C GLU A 175 6.41 -12.40 5.50
N ARG A 176 7.36 -11.69 4.88
CA ARG A 176 7.93 -12.04 3.57
C ARG A 176 6.87 -12.27 2.48
N SER A 177 5.84 -11.43 2.49
CA SER A 177 4.73 -11.45 1.55
C SER A 177 4.34 -10.05 1.07
N GLY A 178 5.21 -9.07 1.30
CA GLY A 178 5.02 -7.70 0.84
C GLY A 178 5.48 -7.47 -0.60
N LYS A 179 5.23 -6.26 -1.09
CA LYS A 179 5.57 -5.85 -2.44
C LYS A 179 7.07 -5.99 -2.74
N ASN A 180 7.95 -5.69 -1.76
CA ASN A 180 9.40 -5.83 -1.94
C ASN A 180 9.79 -7.31 -2.15
N HIS A 181 9.18 -8.25 -1.41
CA HIS A 181 9.47 -9.66 -1.61
C HIS A 181 9.06 -10.15 -3.02
N PHE A 182 7.89 -9.74 -3.50
CA PHE A 182 7.48 -10.08 -4.88
C PHE A 182 8.36 -9.38 -5.90
N GLY A 183 8.76 -8.13 -5.64
CA GLY A 183 9.70 -7.38 -6.46
C GLY A 183 11.07 -8.06 -6.55
N ASP A 184 11.61 -8.57 -5.45
CA ASP A 184 12.89 -9.28 -5.44
C ASP A 184 12.81 -10.59 -6.27
N ILE A 185 11.68 -11.32 -6.23
CA ILE A 185 11.46 -12.50 -7.10
C ILE A 185 11.46 -12.06 -8.56
N VAL A 186 10.78 -10.97 -8.91
CA VAL A 186 10.71 -10.45 -10.27
C VAL A 186 12.08 -9.98 -10.76
N ILE A 187 12.82 -9.23 -9.94
CA ILE A 187 14.18 -8.74 -10.25
C ILE A 187 15.11 -9.90 -10.56
N ASN A 188 15.15 -10.94 -9.69
CA ASN A 188 16.00 -12.09 -9.90
C ASN A 188 15.62 -12.85 -11.19
N TRP A 189 14.33 -13.09 -11.44
CA TRP A 189 13.87 -13.71 -12.68
C TRP A 189 14.27 -12.91 -13.92
N ILE A 190 14.10 -11.57 -13.91
CA ILE A 190 14.49 -10.73 -15.06
C ILE A 190 16.00 -10.71 -15.24
N ALA A 191 16.79 -10.67 -14.15
CA ALA A 191 18.24 -10.72 -14.22
C ALA A 191 18.74 -12.05 -14.86
N ASP A 192 18.13 -13.18 -14.48
CA ASP A 192 18.41 -14.48 -15.10
C ASP A 192 18.09 -14.44 -16.61
N CYS A 193 16.97 -13.81 -17.03
CA CYS A 193 16.63 -13.63 -18.44
C CYS A 193 17.68 -12.78 -19.20
N PHE A 194 18.19 -11.69 -18.59
CA PHE A 194 19.25 -10.87 -19.17
C PHE A 194 20.55 -11.65 -19.30
N LEU A 195 20.90 -12.44 -18.30
CA LEU A 195 22.10 -13.27 -18.33
C LEU A 195 22.02 -14.33 -19.44
N ASP A 196 20.87 -14.98 -19.59
CA ASP A 196 20.68 -16.05 -20.58
C ASP A 196 20.61 -15.53 -22.01
N GLN A 197 19.85 -14.45 -22.27
CA GLN A 197 19.58 -13.95 -23.63
C GLN A 197 20.62 -12.95 -24.10
N ALA A 198 21.12 -12.06 -23.21
CA ALA A 198 22.02 -10.97 -23.57
C ALA A 198 23.45 -11.11 -23.01
N ARG A 199 23.75 -12.17 -22.23
CA ARG A 199 25.03 -12.35 -21.51
C ARG A 199 25.39 -11.12 -20.67
N PHE A 200 24.40 -10.52 -20.04
CA PHE A 200 24.48 -9.32 -19.22
C PHE A 200 23.81 -9.57 -17.88
N ASP A 201 24.53 -9.34 -16.78
CA ASP A 201 24.00 -9.45 -15.43
C ASP A 201 23.77 -8.04 -14.85
N PRO A 202 22.50 -7.57 -14.79
CA PRO A 202 22.19 -6.23 -14.31
C PRO A 202 22.42 -6.02 -12.81
N LEU A 203 22.62 -7.10 -12.04
CA LEU A 203 22.82 -7.02 -10.58
C LEU A 203 24.29 -6.81 -10.18
N GLN A 204 25.23 -6.85 -11.15
CA GLN A 204 26.65 -6.61 -10.87
C GLN A 204 27.01 -5.13 -10.78
N ASP A 205 26.16 -4.22 -11.25
CA ASP A 205 26.38 -2.78 -11.25
C ASP A 205 25.18 -2.05 -10.64
N ALA A 206 25.44 -1.19 -9.67
CA ALA A 206 24.39 -0.47 -8.93
C ALA A 206 23.48 0.40 -9.82
N ALA A 207 24.02 0.94 -10.94
CA ALA A 207 23.23 1.75 -11.85
C ALA A 207 22.25 0.90 -12.67
N SER A 208 22.70 -0.27 -13.18
CA SER A 208 21.83 -1.21 -13.90
C SER A 208 20.83 -1.89 -12.96
N GLU A 209 21.23 -2.20 -11.72
CA GLU A 209 20.30 -2.70 -10.70
C GLU A 209 19.21 -1.68 -10.39
N GLN A 210 19.56 -0.38 -10.25
CA GLN A 210 18.59 0.68 -10.02
C GLN A 210 17.63 0.84 -11.23
N GLN A 211 18.14 0.80 -12.47
CA GLN A 211 17.30 0.84 -13.68
C GLN A 211 16.30 -0.32 -13.69
N LEU A 212 16.75 -1.55 -13.40
CA LEU A 212 15.89 -2.72 -13.32
C LEU A 212 14.82 -2.55 -12.23
N PHE A 213 15.21 -2.10 -11.03
CA PHE A 213 14.30 -1.83 -9.93
C PHE A 213 13.24 -0.78 -10.28
N ASP A 214 13.61 0.28 -10.99
CA ASP A 214 12.68 1.34 -11.37
C ASP A 214 11.68 0.89 -12.45
N GLN A 215 12.09 0.01 -13.37
CA GLN A 215 11.29 -0.39 -14.53
C GLN A 215 10.43 -1.65 -14.29
N GLN A 216 10.78 -2.50 -13.32
CA GLN A 216 10.14 -3.81 -13.11
C GLN A 216 8.61 -3.73 -12.97
N ASP A 217 8.09 -2.78 -12.17
CA ASP A 217 6.64 -2.63 -11.95
C ASP A 217 5.91 -2.32 -13.28
N GLY A 218 6.53 -1.51 -14.12
CA GLY A 218 6.04 -1.18 -15.46
C GLY A 218 6.00 -2.40 -16.37
N TRP A 219 7.05 -3.23 -16.35
CA TRP A 219 7.14 -4.45 -17.15
C TRP A 219 6.15 -5.52 -16.68
N VAL A 220 6.02 -5.71 -15.36
CA VAL A 220 4.98 -6.60 -14.78
C VAL A 220 3.59 -6.17 -15.23
N ASN A 221 3.27 -4.87 -15.17
CA ASN A 221 1.98 -4.36 -15.63
C ASN A 221 1.76 -4.50 -17.15
N GLN A 222 2.83 -4.45 -17.97
CA GLN A 222 2.74 -4.74 -19.41
C GLN A 222 2.49 -6.24 -19.64
N LEU A 223 3.21 -7.13 -18.95
CA LEU A 223 3.02 -8.57 -19.03
C LEU A 223 1.63 -9.01 -18.55
N ARG A 224 0.99 -8.27 -17.67
CA ARG A 224 -0.41 -8.49 -17.30
C ARG A 224 -1.36 -8.41 -18.52
N LYS A 225 -1.01 -7.62 -19.53
CA LYS A 225 -1.83 -7.35 -20.73
C LYS A 225 -1.34 -8.09 -21.98
N SER A 226 -0.07 -8.50 -22.00
CA SER A 226 0.61 -9.08 -23.17
C SER A 226 1.28 -10.40 -22.79
N ALA A 227 1.27 -11.36 -23.72
CA ALA A 227 1.94 -12.64 -23.51
C ALA A 227 3.48 -12.48 -23.50
N HIS A 228 4.02 -11.54 -24.28
CA HIS A 228 5.44 -11.24 -24.35
C HIS A 228 5.63 -9.73 -24.44
N ILE A 229 6.76 -9.25 -23.94
CA ILE A 229 7.23 -7.86 -24.09
C ILE A 229 8.73 -7.87 -24.36
N ASN A 230 9.21 -6.88 -25.14
CA ASN A 230 10.64 -6.61 -25.28
C ASN A 230 11.01 -5.48 -24.32
N VAL A 231 12.10 -5.68 -23.58
CA VAL A 231 12.59 -4.75 -22.57
C VAL A 231 14.10 -4.58 -22.72
N GLY A 232 14.63 -3.44 -22.26
CA GLY A 232 16.06 -3.16 -22.37
C GLY A 232 16.59 -2.40 -21.17
N LEU A 233 17.86 -2.64 -20.85
CA LEU A 233 18.66 -1.89 -19.90
C LEU A 233 19.91 -1.35 -20.57
N GLU A 234 20.30 -0.14 -20.20
CA GLU A 234 21.50 0.50 -20.72
C GLU A 234 22.65 0.38 -19.73
N GLN A 235 23.82 -0.08 -20.20
CA GLN A 235 25.05 -0.06 -19.42
C GLN A 235 26.21 0.44 -20.28
N HIS A 236 26.93 1.45 -19.83
CA HIS A 236 28.10 2.05 -20.50
C HIS A 236 27.81 2.46 -21.96
N GLY A 237 26.61 2.99 -22.23
CA GLY A 237 26.18 3.39 -23.58
C GLY A 237 25.80 2.23 -24.51
N ARG A 238 25.70 1.01 -24.00
CA ARG A 238 25.22 -0.16 -24.73
C ARG A 238 23.85 -0.58 -24.22
N LEU A 239 22.89 -0.71 -25.12
CA LEU A 239 21.56 -1.25 -24.83
C LEU A 239 21.60 -2.78 -24.89
N HIS A 240 21.13 -3.42 -23.84
CA HIS A 240 20.92 -4.87 -23.76
C HIS A 240 19.41 -5.13 -23.79
N GLU A 241 18.95 -5.82 -24.83
CA GLU A 241 17.53 -6.13 -25.02
C GLU A 241 17.23 -7.60 -24.85
N ILE A 242 16.09 -7.91 -24.26
CA ILE A 242 15.58 -9.27 -24.05
C ILE A 242 14.09 -9.33 -24.28
N SER A 243 13.55 -10.53 -24.43
CA SER A 243 12.11 -10.80 -24.42
C SER A 243 11.71 -11.46 -23.10
N LEU A 244 10.67 -10.92 -22.45
CA LEU A 244 10.08 -11.50 -21.25
C LEU A 244 8.73 -12.12 -21.57
N ALA A 245 8.46 -13.31 -21.01
CA ALA A 245 7.21 -14.03 -21.19
C ALA A 245 6.33 -13.99 -19.93
N ARG A 246 5.01 -13.72 -20.10
CA ARG A 246 4.05 -13.68 -18.99
C ARG A 246 3.98 -15.00 -18.22
N ASP A 247 4.01 -16.15 -18.91
CA ASP A 247 3.90 -17.45 -18.28
C ASP A 247 5.12 -17.77 -17.38
N GLU A 248 6.27 -17.22 -17.70
CA GLU A 248 7.48 -17.33 -16.86
C GLU A 248 7.35 -16.46 -15.60
N LEU A 249 6.86 -15.23 -15.73
CA LEU A 249 6.53 -14.37 -14.59
C LEU A 249 5.54 -15.06 -13.64
N ILE A 250 4.46 -15.62 -14.20
CA ILE A 250 3.45 -16.37 -13.42
C ILE A 250 4.11 -17.52 -12.69
N ARG A 251 4.95 -18.30 -13.37
CA ARG A 251 5.67 -19.44 -12.78
C ARG A 251 6.58 -19.00 -11.63
N ALA A 252 7.32 -17.90 -11.81
CA ALA A 252 8.22 -17.35 -10.80
C ALA A 252 7.45 -16.90 -9.53
N LEU A 253 6.29 -16.25 -9.69
CA LEU A 253 5.50 -15.70 -8.57
C LEU A 253 4.55 -16.73 -7.93
N THR A 254 4.20 -17.83 -8.61
CA THR A 254 3.22 -18.82 -8.11
C THR A 254 3.51 -19.32 -6.69
N PRO A 255 4.76 -19.67 -6.29
CA PRO A 255 5.02 -20.12 -4.92
C PRO A 255 4.66 -19.08 -3.86
N ALA A 256 4.98 -17.80 -4.11
CA ALA A 256 4.69 -16.70 -3.20
C ALA A 256 3.17 -16.43 -3.09
N PHE A 257 2.44 -16.47 -4.21
CA PHE A 257 0.98 -16.35 -4.21
C PHE A 257 0.28 -17.56 -3.57
N THR A 258 0.83 -18.76 -3.72
CA THR A 258 0.33 -19.96 -3.02
C THR A 258 0.46 -19.80 -1.50
N ALA A 259 1.57 -19.22 -1.03
CA ALA A 259 1.76 -18.94 0.39
C ALA A 259 0.72 -17.92 0.93
N LEU A 260 0.30 -16.95 0.13
CA LEU A 260 -0.79 -16.03 0.50
C LEU A 260 -2.14 -16.75 0.65
N ALA A 261 -2.38 -17.82 -0.10
CA ALA A 261 -3.63 -18.58 -0.04
C ALA A 261 -3.78 -19.39 1.26
N ALA A 262 -2.67 -19.79 1.89
CA ALA A 262 -2.67 -20.71 3.04
C ALA A 262 -3.56 -20.27 4.23
N PRO A 263 -3.64 -18.99 4.63
CA PRO A 263 -4.50 -18.54 5.73
C PRO A 263 -5.95 -18.27 5.31
N LEU A 264 -6.33 -18.42 4.04
CA LEU A 264 -7.63 -18.03 3.52
C LEU A 264 -8.68 -19.11 3.78
N ALA A 265 -9.87 -18.68 4.22
CA ALA A 265 -11.00 -19.58 4.46
C ALA A 265 -11.85 -19.72 3.20
N ALA A 266 -12.14 -20.96 2.79
CA ALA A 266 -12.95 -21.25 1.61
C ALA A 266 -14.39 -20.70 1.69
N SER A 267 -14.92 -20.47 2.91
CA SER A 267 -16.27 -19.98 3.17
C SER A 267 -16.36 -18.46 3.34
N ALA A 268 -15.33 -17.71 2.99
CA ALA A 268 -15.29 -16.26 3.09
C ALA A 268 -15.10 -15.60 1.73
N ASP A 269 -15.69 -14.42 1.53
CA ASP A 269 -15.30 -13.57 0.40
C ASP A 269 -13.89 -13.07 0.59
N VAL A 270 -13.05 -13.17 -0.43
CA VAL A 270 -11.66 -12.67 -0.41
C VAL A 270 -11.56 -11.42 -1.27
N VAL A 271 -11.03 -10.35 -0.69
CA VAL A 271 -10.79 -9.08 -1.37
C VAL A 271 -9.33 -8.67 -1.20
N LEU A 272 -8.68 -8.32 -2.29
CA LEU A 272 -7.29 -7.84 -2.33
C LEU A 272 -7.27 -6.33 -2.42
N SER A 273 -6.33 -5.68 -1.74
CA SER A 273 -6.07 -4.25 -1.94
C SER A 273 -5.69 -3.95 -3.39
N HIS A 274 -5.92 -2.73 -3.84
CA HIS A 274 -5.63 -2.32 -5.22
C HIS A 274 -4.15 -2.45 -5.61
N HIS A 275 -3.25 -2.55 -4.65
CA HIS A 275 -1.82 -2.75 -4.89
C HIS A 275 -1.50 -4.09 -5.58
N PHE A 276 -2.38 -5.08 -5.48
CA PHE A 276 -2.26 -6.33 -6.24
C PHE A 276 -2.60 -6.19 -7.73
N ALA A 277 -3.15 -5.05 -8.17
CA ALA A 277 -3.64 -4.87 -9.54
C ALA A 277 -2.55 -4.89 -10.63
N ILE A 278 -1.27 -4.79 -10.26
CA ILE A 278 -0.16 -4.88 -11.22
C ILE A 278 0.11 -6.32 -11.68
N TYR A 279 -0.29 -7.32 -10.90
CA TYR A 279 0.00 -8.73 -11.17
C TYR A 279 -0.99 -9.35 -12.17
N PRO A 280 -0.57 -10.38 -12.93
CA PRO A 280 -1.44 -11.15 -13.82
C PRO A 280 -2.66 -11.72 -13.11
N GLN A 281 -3.81 -11.73 -13.82
CA GLN A 281 -5.09 -12.19 -13.27
C GLN A 281 -5.05 -13.66 -12.86
N GLU A 282 -4.25 -14.47 -13.54
CA GLU A 282 -4.07 -15.89 -13.25
C GLU A 282 -3.56 -16.13 -11.82
N LEU A 283 -2.63 -15.30 -11.34
CA LEU A 283 -2.14 -15.35 -9.95
C LEU A 283 -3.24 -14.97 -8.95
N LEU A 284 -4.02 -13.93 -9.27
CA LEU A 284 -5.10 -13.46 -8.41
C LEU A 284 -6.25 -14.44 -8.34
N SER A 285 -6.55 -15.13 -9.45
CA SER A 285 -7.59 -16.16 -9.54
C SER A 285 -7.32 -17.35 -8.64
N ASN A 286 -6.05 -17.70 -8.41
CA ASN A 286 -5.65 -18.77 -7.49
C ASN A 286 -6.05 -18.45 -6.03
N LEU A 287 -6.27 -17.18 -5.69
CA LEU A 287 -6.75 -16.75 -4.37
C LEU A 287 -8.28 -16.71 -4.28
N ASN A 288 -9.01 -17.01 -5.37
CA ASN A 288 -10.46 -16.83 -5.49
C ASN A 288 -10.93 -15.44 -5.02
N ALA A 289 -10.18 -14.40 -5.39
CA ALA A 289 -10.28 -13.08 -4.81
C ALA A 289 -10.76 -12.03 -5.81
N LYS A 290 -11.42 -10.99 -5.29
CA LYS A 290 -11.79 -9.77 -6.03
C LYS A 290 -10.82 -8.64 -5.69
N LEU A 291 -10.45 -7.81 -6.67
CA LEU A 291 -9.64 -6.62 -6.43
C LEU A 291 -10.47 -5.45 -5.87
N ALA A 292 -9.91 -4.72 -4.92
CA ALA A 292 -10.42 -3.43 -4.49
C ALA A 292 -10.18 -2.35 -5.57
N GLY A 293 -11.12 -1.44 -5.74
CA GLY A 293 -10.90 -0.25 -6.57
C GLY A 293 -9.90 0.71 -5.90
N LYS A 294 -9.15 1.45 -6.71
CA LYS A 294 -8.09 2.33 -6.21
C LYS A 294 -8.60 3.41 -5.23
N THR A 295 -9.76 4.00 -5.49
CA THR A 295 -10.35 5.09 -4.69
C THR A 295 -11.58 4.68 -3.92
N THR A 296 -12.16 3.51 -4.19
CA THR A 296 -13.47 3.09 -3.68
C THR A 296 -13.56 3.12 -2.14
N ALA A 297 -12.50 2.69 -1.45
CA ALA A 297 -12.46 2.76 0.02
C ALA A 297 -12.51 4.21 0.53
N LEU A 298 -11.78 5.10 -0.11
CA LEU A 298 -11.70 6.53 0.28
C LEU A 298 -13.02 7.24 0.00
N GLU A 299 -13.65 6.96 -1.15
CA GLU A 299 -14.98 7.45 -1.50
C GLU A 299 -16.04 6.98 -0.49
N THR A 300 -15.96 5.71 -0.08
CA THR A 300 -16.85 5.13 0.95
C THR A 300 -16.67 5.83 2.30
N VAL A 301 -15.45 6.01 2.74
CA VAL A 301 -15.17 6.70 4.01
C VAL A 301 -15.63 8.15 3.92
N MET A 302 -15.38 8.84 2.80
CA MET A 302 -15.83 10.22 2.58
C MET A 302 -17.35 10.35 2.69
N ALA A 303 -18.10 9.40 2.14
CA ALA A 303 -19.55 9.36 2.24
C ALA A 303 -20.05 9.12 3.68
N CYS A 304 -19.25 8.45 4.52
CA CYS A 304 -19.56 8.17 5.92
C CYS A 304 -19.08 9.27 6.89
N VAL A 305 -18.31 10.26 6.44
CA VAL A 305 -17.75 11.33 7.29
C VAL A 305 -18.82 12.01 8.17
N PRO A 306 -20.03 12.38 7.68
CA PRO A 306 -21.04 12.99 8.54
C PRO A 306 -21.46 12.13 9.74
N GLU A 307 -21.61 10.81 9.55
CA GLU A 307 -21.91 9.86 10.63
C GLU A 307 -20.72 9.75 11.59
N LEU A 308 -19.52 9.61 11.08
CA LEU A 308 -18.28 9.49 11.85
C LEU A 308 -18.04 10.72 12.74
N LEU A 309 -18.28 11.92 12.23
CA LEU A 309 -18.11 13.17 12.97
C LEU A 309 -19.23 13.39 14.01
N SER A 310 -20.47 12.98 13.73
CA SER A 310 -21.61 13.18 14.64
C SER A 310 -21.54 12.35 15.91
N THR A 311 -20.79 11.25 15.89
CA THR A 311 -20.69 10.30 17.01
C THR A 311 -19.46 10.49 17.89
N ALA A 312 -18.54 11.40 17.52
CA ALA A 312 -17.22 11.48 18.14
C ALA A 312 -17.05 12.72 19.02
N ASN A 313 -17.11 12.55 20.34
CA ASN A 313 -16.54 13.51 21.29
C ASN A 313 -15.03 13.30 21.53
N GLU A 314 -14.45 12.24 20.97
CA GLU A 314 -13.05 11.84 21.13
C GLU A 314 -12.54 11.21 19.84
N VAL A 315 -11.24 11.36 19.57
CA VAL A 315 -10.57 10.69 18.43
C VAL A 315 -10.57 9.18 18.65
N ARG A 316 -11.30 8.45 17.80
CA ARG A 316 -11.48 6.99 17.92
C ARG A 316 -11.11 6.26 16.64
N LEU A 317 -10.74 4.98 16.78
CA LEU A 317 -10.61 4.06 15.64
C LEU A 317 -11.99 3.43 15.36
N CYS A 318 -12.54 3.77 14.18
CA CYS A 318 -13.76 3.16 13.67
C CYS A 318 -13.42 1.82 13.02
N ARG A 319 -13.91 0.73 13.58
CA ARG A 319 -13.79 -0.65 13.10
C ARG A 319 -15.12 -1.25 12.66
N SER A 320 -16.10 -0.39 12.36
CA SER A 320 -17.39 -0.81 11.83
C SER A 320 -18.03 0.30 11.00
N LEU A 321 -18.39 0.00 9.76
CA LEU A 321 -19.13 0.90 8.86
C LEU A 321 -20.43 0.26 8.37
N PRO A 322 -21.48 1.05 8.02
CA PRO A 322 -22.66 0.52 7.37
C PRO A 322 -22.31 -0.25 6.08
N HIS A 323 -23.01 -1.35 5.84
CA HIS A 323 -22.83 -2.12 4.60
C HIS A 323 -23.75 -1.56 3.51
N ALA A 324 -23.17 -1.07 2.42
CA ALA A 324 -23.87 -0.28 1.41
C ALA A 324 -25.04 -1.03 0.71
N THR A 325 -24.96 -2.35 0.56
CA THR A 325 -26.03 -3.15 -0.06
C THR A 325 -27.31 -3.23 0.78
N MET A 326 -27.22 -3.02 2.10
CA MET A 326 -28.38 -3.04 3.00
C MET A 326 -29.07 -1.66 3.11
N THR A 327 -28.35 -0.57 2.83
CA THR A 327 -28.93 0.78 2.85
C THR A 327 -29.78 1.09 1.61
N ALA A 328 -29.50 0.50 0.44
CA ALA A 328 -30.29 0.66 -0.76
C ALA A 328 -31.71 0.06 -0.65
N GLY A 329 -31.91 -0.96 0.18
CA GLY A 329 -33.22 -1.61 0.37
C GLY A 329 -34.19 -0.87 1.32
N ARG A 330 -33.71 0.11 2.10
CA ARG A 330 -34.57 0.85 3.05
C ARG A 330 -35.24 2.10 2.45
N ASN A 331 -34.74 2.63 1.33
CA ASN A 331 -35.31 3.82 0.70
C ASN A 331 -36.45 3.52 -0.29
N GLU A 332 -36.71 2.26 -0.64
CA GLU A 332 -37.80 1.90 -1.55
C GLU A 332 -39.15 1.52 -0.86
N ASN A 333 -39.18 1.41 0.46
CA ASN A 333 -40.38 1.04 1.22
C ASN A 333 -40.98 2.18 2.07
N GLY A 334 -40.68 3.44 1.74
CA GLY A 334 -41.17 4.62 2.45
C GLY A 334 -41.81 5.64 1.52
N SER A 335 -42.89 5.24 0.81
CA SER A 335 -43.84 6.19 0.19
C SER A 335 -45.25 5.57 0.17
#